data_0d9803113eaf82028fa4c0c191e167de
#
_entry.id   0d9803113eaf82028fa4c0c191e167de
#
_cell.length_a   1.000
_cell.length_b   1.000
_cell.length_c   1.000
_cell.angle_alpha   90.00
_cell.angle_beta   90.00
_cell.angle_gamma   90.00
#
_symmetry.space_group_name_H-M   'P 1'
#
loop_
_entity.id
_entity.type
_entity.pdbx_description
1 polymer ?
#
loop_
_entity_poly.entity_id
_entity_poly.type
_entity_poly.pdbx_seq_one_letter_code
_entity_poly.pdbx_strand_id
1 'polypeptide(L)'
;MLLQASQVAVERGDRRLLSDIDLTVSAGEIWQVLGPNGVGKTSLLRGLAGVARLGVSGEIRHGGGFLYLGHAASLKHSLSAVDNLRWHPACDVTASASQICDALEKVSLAGYEHRPVGSLSAGQKRRVALARLLLSDAKLWLLDEPFTALDTAGCDWLEACVREHVGGGGAVIFTSHQA
;
A
#
# COMPACT_ATOMS: atom_id res chain seq x y z
N MET A 1 -8.77 1.16 17.57
CA MET A 1 -7.74 0.16 17.17
C MET A 1 -8.07 -0.30 15.76
N LEU A 2 -7.10 -0.17 14.83
CA LEU A 2 -7.22 -0.61 13.43
C LEU A 2 -6.41 -1.88 13.15
N LEU A 3 -5.31 -2.08 13.89
CA LEU A 3 -4.48 -3.28 13.84
C LEU A 3 -3.92 -3.58 15.23
N GLN A 4 -3.86 -4.85 15.57
CA GLN A 4 -3.11 -5.36 16.71
C GLN A 4 -2.28 -6.56 16.25
N ALA A 5 -0.99 -6.53 16.54
CA ALA A 5 -0.06 -7.63 16.32
C ALA A 5 0.57 -7.98 17.67
N SER A 6 0.64 -9.25 18.02
CA SER A 6 1.18 -9.74 19.27
C SER A 6 2.15 -10.88 19.01
N GLN A 7 3.37 -10.74 19.56
CA GLN A 7 4.47 -11.70 19.43
C GLN A 7 4.73 -12.14 17.98
N VAL A 8 4.62 -11.20 17.03
CA VAL A 8 4.82 -11.52 15.63
C VAL A 8 6.29 -11.76 15.36
N ALA A 9 6.58 -12.88 14.72
CA ALA A 9 7.90 -13.20 14.20
C ALA A 9 7.82 -13.43 12.68
N VAL A 10 8.91 -13.09 12.00
CA VAL A 10 9.05 -13.22 10.55
C VAL A 10 10.29 -14.06 10.23
N GLU A 11 10.09 -15.11 9.46
CA GLU A 11 11.13 -16.04 9.02
C GLU A 11 11.16 -16.12 7.50
N ARG A 12 12.32 -16.39 6.94
CA ARG A 12 12.50 -16.62 5.51
C ARG A 12 13.44 -17.81 5.30
N GLY A 13 12.88 -18.94 4.89
CA GLY A 13 13.60 -20.23 4.95
C GLY A 13 13.95 -20.55 6.42
N ASP A 14 15.17 -20.93 6.69
CA ASP A 14 15.66 -21.28 8.02
C ASP A 14 16.14 -20.06 8.84
N ARG A 15 15.99 -18.86 8.28
CA ARG A 15 16.47 -17.64 8.93
C ARG A 15 15.33 -16.84 9.55
N ARG A 16 15.38 -16.61 10.86
CA ARG A 16 14.53 -15.64 11.54
C ARG A 16 15.02 -14.22 11.25
N LEU A 17 14.16 -13.40 10.67
CA LEU A 17 14.44 -11.99 10.32
C LEU A 17 14.05 -11.06 11.45
N LEU A 18 12.86 -11.28 12.02
CA LEU A 18 12.28 -10.44 13.08
C LEU A 18 11.63 -11.35 14.12
N SER A 19 11.63 -10.94 15.40
CA SER A 19 10.95 -11.62 16.49
C SER A 19 10.36 -10.63 17.49
N ASP A 20 9.39 -11.10 18.23
CA ASP A 20 8.80 -10.41 19.40
C ASP A 20 8.26 -9.01 19.03
N ILE A 21 7.62 -8.90 17.85
CA ILE A 21 6.99 -7.66 17.42
C ILE A 21 5.61 -7.55 18.04
N ASP A 22 5.46 -6.60 18.95
CA ASP A 22 4.18 -6.17 19.50
C ASP A 22 3.85 -4.77 18.96
N LEU A 23 2.68 -4.62 18.34
CA LEU A 23 2.25 -3.38 17.67
C LEU A 23 0.76 -3.20 17.82
N THR A 24 0.33 -2.03 18.25
CA THR A 24 -1.08 -1.62 18.22
C THR A 24 -1.18 -0.32 17.45
N VAL A 25 -2.02 -0.30 16.42
CA VAL A 25 -2.25 0.86 15.56
C VAL A 25 -3.66 1.37 15.73
N SER A 26 -3.78 2.65 16.03
CA SER A 26 -5.04 3.35 16.21
C SER A 26 -5.29 4.35 15.09
N ALA A 27 -6.52 4.84 14.98
CA ALA A 27 -6.86 5.91 14.07
C ALA A 27 -6.03 7.17 14.38
N GLY A 28 -5.61 7.87 13.33
CA GLY A 28 -4.80 9.08 13.44
C GLY A 28 -3.28 8.81 13.52
N GLU A 29 -2.83 7.57 13.42
CA GLU A 29 -1.42 7.22 13.54
C GLU A 29 -0.73 6.99 12.19
N ILE A 30 0.54 7.40 12.13
CA ILE A 30 1.47 7.07 11.03
C ILE A 30 2.65 6.33 11.62
N TRP A 31 2.90 5.13 11.12
CA TRP A 31 4.02 4.29 11.51
C TRP A 31 4.98 4.11 10.36
N GLN A 32 6.24 4.43 10.58
CA GLN A 32 7.32 4.21 9.62
C GLN A 32 8.20 3.04 10.08
N VAL A 33 8.31 2.02 9.24
CA VAL A 33 9.19 0.86 9.48
C VAL A 33 10.51 1.11 8.77
N LEU A 34 11.54 1.39 9.56
CA LEU A 34 12.90 1.70 9.08
C LEU A 34 13.83 0.48 9.20
N GLY A 35 14.86 0.47 8.39
CA GLY A 35 15.93 -0.52 8.47
C GLY A 35 16.58 -0.81 7.10
N PRO A 36 17.73 -1.47 7.10
CA PRO A 36 18.46 -1.81 5.87
C PRO A 36 17.70 -2.78 4.99
N ASN A 37 18.16 -2.93 3.74
CA ASN A 37 17.60 -3.91 2.81
C ASN A 37 17.78 -5.34 3.35
N GLY A 38 16.75 -6.16 3.17
CA GLY A 38 16.78 -7.56 3.58
C GLY A 38 16.51 -7.81 5.07
N VAL A 39 16.30 -6.77 5.90
CA VAL A 39 16.02 -6.94 7.34
C VAL A 39 14.64 -7.56 7.62
N GLY A 40 13.72 -7.54 6.65
CA GLY A 40 12.39 -8.14 6.81
C GLY A 40 11.22 -7.17 6.76
N LYS A 41 11.42 -5.87 6.43
CA LYS A 41 10.35 -4.85 6.38
C LYS A 41 9.16 -5.27 5.50
N THR A 42 9.43 -5.62 4.25
CA THR A 42 8.41 -6.13 3.31
C THR A 42 7.73 -7.39 3.83
N SER A 43 8.50 -8.32 4.42
CA SER A 43 7.95 -9.56 4.97
C SER A 43 7.04 -9.29 6.18
N LEU A 44 7.41 -8.35 7.05
CA LEU A 44 6.56 -7.89 8.15
C LEU A 44 5.26 -7.29 7.60
N LEU A 45 5.35 -6.35 6.66
CA LEU A 45 4.15 -5.71 6.11
C LEU A 45 3.22 -6.71 5.41
N ARG A 46 3.77 -7.68 4.67
CA ARG A 46 3.02 -8.78 4.06
C ARG A 46 2.39 -9.71 5.08
N GLY A 47 3.08 -9.95 6.19
CA GLY A 47 2.56 -10.69 7.34
C GLY A 47 1.38 -9.94 7.97
N LEU A 48 1.58 -8.66 8.29
CA LEU A 48 0.52 -7.81 8.83
C LEU A 48 -0.70 -7.73 7.90
N ALA A 49 -0.50 -7.76 6.58
CA ALA A 49 -1.57 -7.82 5.58
C ALA A 49 -2.17 -9.22 5.38
N GLY A 50 -1.66 -10.26 6.04
CA GLY A 50 -2.10 -11.64 5.82
C GLY A 50 -1.85 -12.18 4.41
N VAL A 51 -1.03 -11.50 3.59
CA VAL A 51 -0.67 -11.90 2.22
C VAL A 51 0.38 -13.02 2.24
N ALA A 52 1.26 -13.03 3.23
CA ALA A 52 2.24 -14.09 3.45
C ALA A 52 1.94 -14.76 4.80
N ARG A 53 1.47 -16.01 4.75
CA ARG A 53 1.24 -16.82 5.97
C ARG A 53 2.44 -17.72 6.29
N LEU A 54 3.18 -18.14 5.26
CA LEU A 54 4.39 -18.94 5.45
C LEU A 54 5.52 -18.05 5.99
N GLY A 55 6.13 -18.48 7.08
CA GLY A 55 7.20 -17.74 7.73
C GLY A 55 6.74 -16.53 8.57
N VAL A 56 5.45 -16.45 8.90
CA VAL A 56 4.92 -15.47 9.85
C VAL A 56 4.19 -16.22 10.95
N SER A 57 4.58 -15.95 12.20
CA SER A 57 3.95 -16.49 13.41
C SER A 57 3.51 -15.34 14.33
N GLY A 58 2.78 -15.67 15.39
CA GLY A 58 2.15 -14.69 16.28
C GLY A 58 0.70 -14.41 15.91
N GLU A 59 0.07 -13.49 16.61
CA GLU A 59 -1.34 -13.16 16.41
C GLU A 59 -1.48 -11.79 15.75
N ILE A 60 -2.31 -11.70 14.70
CA ILE A 60 -2.60 -10.44 13.99
C ILE A 60 -4.11 -10.30 13.89
N ARG A 61 -4.63 -9.19 14.42
CA ARG A 61 -6.05 -8.84 14.39
C ARG A 61 -6.26 -7.50 13.71
N HIS A 62 -7.18 -7.44 12.76
CA HIS A 62 -7.61 -6.21 12.11
C HIS A 62 -8.93 -5.73 12.68
N GLY A 63 -9.03 -4.43 12.96
CA GLY A 63 -10.27 -3.79 13.42
C GLY A 63 -11.23 -3.41 12.29
N GLY A 64 -10.87 -3.67 11.05
CA GLY A 64 -11.66 -3.36 9.86
C GLY A 64 -10.91 -3.66 8.57
N GLY A 65 -11.41 -3.12 7.44
CA GLY A 65 -10.78 -3.26 6.14
C GLY A 65 -9.42 -2.54 6.08
N PHE A 66 -8.50 -3.12 5.33
CA PHE A 66 -7.20 -2.53 5.06
C PHE A 66 -6.86 -2.58 3.57
N LEU A 67 -6.02 -1.65 3.12
CA LEU A 67 -5.40 -1.65 1.80
C LEU A 67 -3.92 -1.99 1.93
N TYR A 68 -3.46 -2.99 1.20
CA TYR A 68 -2.04 -3.30 1.06
C TYR A 68 -1.52 -2.94 -0.34
N LEU A 69 -0.50 -2.08 -0.40
CA LEU A 69 0.25 -1.80 -1.62
C LEU A 69 1.68 -2.29 -1.45
N GLY A 70 2.00 -3.38 -2.14
CA GLY A 70 3.34 -3.95 -2.14
C GLY A 70 4.34 -3.13 -2.96
N HIS A 71 5.61 -3.48 -2.82
CA HIS A 71 6.71 -2.91 -3.61
C HIS A 71 6.45 -3.06 -5.13
N ALA A 72 6.04 -4.24 -5.59
CA ALA A 72 5.54 -4.43 -6.95
C ALA A 72 4.12 -3.87 -7.06
N ALA A 73 3.85 -3.11 -8.10
CA ALA A 73 2.55 -2.46 -8.30
C ALA A 73 1.35 -3.42 -8.48
N SER A 74 1.62 -4.73 -8.63
CA SER A 74 0.60 -5.78 -8.82
C SER A 74 -0.43 -5.42 -9.89
N LEU A 75 0.06 -4.97 -11.06
CA LEU A 75 -0.75 -4.57 -12.20
C LEU A 75 -0.74 -5.65 -13.28
N LYS A 76 -1.87 -5.85 -13.92
CA LYS A 76 -1.99 -6.70 -15.11
C LYS A 76 -1.56 -5.89 -16.34
N HIS A 77 -0.40 -6.21 -16.89
CA HIS A 77 0.26 -5.42 -17.94
C HIS A 77 -0.55 -5.31 -19.23
N SER A 78 -1.36 -6.31 -19.54
CA SER A 78 -2.23 -6.33 -20.73
C SER A 78 -3.50 -5.48 -20.60
N LEU A 79 -3.86 -5.10 -19.38
CA LEU A 79 -5.06 -4.29 -19.13
C LEU A 79 -4.70 -2.80 -19.09
N SER A 80 -5.71 -1.95 -19.35
CA SER A 80 -5.60 -0.51 -19.18
C SER A 80 -5.44 -0.09 -17.72
N ALA A 81 -5.08 1.18 -17.48
CA ALA A 81 -5.05 1.73 -16.12
C ALA A 81 -6.44 1.69 -15.48
N VAL A 82 -7.49 2.08 -16.21
CA VAL A 82 -8.90 2.01 -15.76
C VAL A 82 -9.28 0.59 -15.37
N ASP A 83 -8.98 -0.42 -16.21
CA ASP A 83 -9.36 -1.80 -15.93
C ASP A 83 -8.59 -2.36 -14.73
N ASN A 84 -7.31 -2.01 -14.58
CA ASN A 84 -6.52 -2.37 -13.40
C ASN A 84 -7.10 -1.82 -12.09
N LEU A 85 -7.68 -0.63 -12.11
CA LEU A 85 -8.34 -0.04 -10.94
C LEU A 85 -9.74 -0.63 -10.72
N ARG A 86 -10.55 -0.74 -11.78
CA ARG A 86 -11.93 -1.27 -11.72
C ARG A 86 -12.01 -2.67 -11.12
N TRP A 87 -11.07 -3.54 -11.48
CA TRP A 87 -11.10 -4.95 -11.07
C TRP A 87 -10.19 -5.27 -9.90
N HIS A 88 -9.62 -4.25 -9.23
CA HIS A 88 -8.77 -4.49 -8.08
C HIS A 88 -9.61 -4.67 -6.81
N PRO A 89 -9.40 -5.77 -6.04
CA PRO A 89 -10.21 -6.08 -4.85
C PRO A 89 -10.19 -5.02 -3.74
N ALA A 90 -9.16 -4.17 -3.71
CA ALA A 90 -9.03 -3.11 -2.72
C ALA A 90 -9.71 -1.79 -3.14
N CYS A 91 -10.21 -1.69 -4.38
CA CYS A 91 -10.98 -0.55 -4.85
C CYS A 91 -12.46 -0.81 -4.64
N ASP A 92 -13.22 0.26 -4.43
CA ASP A 92 -14.67 0.16 -4.38
C ASP A 92 -15.20 -0.38 -5.71
N VAL A 93 -15.88 -1.53 -5.67
CA VAL A 93 -16.50 -2.15 -6.84
C VAL A 93 -17.63 -1.31 -7.44
N THR A 94 -18.14 -0.33 -6.68
CA THR A 94 -19.19 0.59 -7.14
C THR A 94 -18.62 1.87 -7.75
N ALA A 95 -17.29 2.05 -7.74
CA ALA A 95 -16.67 3.23 -8.31
C ALA A 95 -17.03 3.39 -9.79
N SER A 96 -17.60 4.54 -10.13
CA SER A 96 -17.96 4.88 -11.52
C SER A 96 -16.72 5.06 -12.39
N ALA A 97 -16.90 4.96 -13.71
CA ALA A 97 -15.81 5.24 -14.63
C ALA A 97 -15.24 6.66 -14.46
N SER A 98 -16.09 7.64 -14.13
CA SER A 98 -15.67 9.02 -13.83
C SER A 98 -14.77 9.06 -12.60
N GLN A 99 -15.15 8.45 -11.50
CA GLN A 99 -14.34 8.42 -10.27
C GLN A 99 -12.96 7.77 -10.50
N ILE A 100 -12.90 6.73 -11.32
CA ILE A 100 -11.63 6.09 -11.69
C ILE A 100 -10.76 7.03 -12.54
N CYS A 101 -11.35 7.73 -13.51
CA CYS A 101 -10.64 8.73 -14.32
C CYS A 101 -10.15 9.90 -13.44
N ASP A 102 -10.98 10.41 -12.53
CA ASP A 102 -10.62 11.47 -11.59
C ASP A 102 -9.46 11.04 -10.68
N ALA A 103 -9.47 9.78 -10.23
CA ALA A 103 -8.36 9.22 -9.44
C ALA A 103 -7.06 9.15 -10.25
N LEU A 104 -7.13 8.79 -11.54
CA LEU A 104 -5.96 8.77 -12.43
C LEU A 104 -5.44 10.18 -12.72
N GLU A 105 -6.33 11.15 -12.92
CA GLU A 105 -5.95 12.56 -13.09
C GLU A 105 -5.22 13.08 -11.84
N LYS A 106 -5.74 12.82 -10.64
CA LYS A 106 -5.11 13.21 -9.38
C LYS A 106 -3.70 12.67 -9.18
N VAL A 107 -3.37 11.52 -9.78
CA VAL A 107 -2.01 10.96 -9.78
C VAL A 107 -1.23 11.35 -11.05
N SER A 108 -1.66 12.38 -11.79
CA SER A 108 -1.02 12.89 -13.00
C SER A 108 -0.92 11.87 -14.14
N LEU A 109 -1.99 11.11 -14.35
CA LEU A 109 -2.12 10.13 -15.43
C LEU A 109 -3.28 10.48 -16.40
N ALA A 110 -3.69 11.76 -16.47
CA ALA A 110 -4.65 12.21 -17.48
C ALA A 110 -4.14 11.89 -18.89
N GLY A 111 -5.01 11.29 -19.73
CA GLY A 111 -4.67 10.84 -21.07
C GLY A 111 -4.00 9.46 -21.17
N TYR A 112 -3.80 8.77 -20.03
CA TYR A 112 -3.24 7.43 -19.98
C TYR A 112 -4.26 6.36 -19.56
N GLU A 113 -5.52 6.73 -19.34
CA GLU A 113 -6.57 5.93 -18.72
C GLU A 113 -6.77 4.59 -19.45
N HIS A 114 -6.79 4.63 -20.77
CA HIS A 114 -7.06 3.46 -21.63
C HIS A 114 -5.80 2.81 -22.22
N ARG A 115 -4.60 3.30 -21.86
CA ARG A 115 -3.37 2.68 -22.34
C ARG A 115 -3.09 1.39 -21.57
N PRO A 116 -2.61 0.34 -22.25
CA PRO A 116 -2.11 -0.86 -21.57
C PRO A 116 -1.01 -0.48 -20.58
N VAL A 117 -1.15 -0.94 -19.34
CA VAL A 117 -0.17 -0.62 -18.27
C VAL A 117 1.24 -1.12 -18.61
N GLY A 118 1.35 -2.17 -19.45
CA GLY A 118 2.63 -2.65 -19.95
C GLY A 118 3.47 -1.58 -20.64
N SER A 119 2.84 -0.60 -21.32
CA SER A 119 3.50 0.48 -22.07
C SER A 119 3.91 1.68 -21.20
N LEU A 120 3.49 1.70 -19.92
CA LEU A 120 3.79 2.80 -19.00
C LEU A 120 5.19 2.67 -18.41
N SER A 121 5.79 3.81 -18.04
CA SER A 121 7.04 3.85 -17.29
C SER A 121 6.86 3.26 -15.88
N ALA A 122 7.96 2.96 -15.18
CA ALA A 122 7.92 2.47 -13.80
C ALA A 122 7.20 3.44 -12.86
N GLY A 123 7.48 4.75 -12.98
CA GLY A 123 6.81 5.79 -12.21
C GLY A 123 5.32 5.89 -12.51
N GLN A 124 4.93 5.82 -13.79
CA GLN A 124 3.53 5.80 -14.18
C GLN A 124 2.79 4.56 -13.65
N LYS A 125 3.41 3.37 -13.70
CA LYS A 125 2.88 2.16 -13.07
C LYS A 125 2.69 2.32 -11.57
N ARG A 126 3.67 2.95 -10.90
CA ARG A 126 3.55 3.25 -9.46
C ARG A 126 2.38 4.18 -9.18
N ARG A 127 2.18 5.22 -9.99
CA ARG A 127 1.06 6.15 -9.88
C ARG A 127 -0.29 5.45 -10.10
N VAL A 128 -0.42 4.51 -11.05
CA VAL A 128 -1.64 3.68 -11.20
C VAL A 128 -1.91 2.89 -9.91
N ALA A 129 -0.89 2.27 -9.31
CA ALA A 129 -1.07 1.54 -8.06
C ALA A 129 -1.50 2.46 -6.91
N LEU A 130 -0.94 3.68 -6.83
CA LEU A 130 -1.29 4.66 -5.80
C LEU A 130 -2.69 5.25 -5.97
N ALA A 131 -3.23 5.32 -7.20
CA ALA A 131 -4.61 5.74 -7.42
C ALA A 131 -5.64 4.87 -6.67
N ARG A 132 -5.28 3.64 -6.28
CA ARG A 132 -6.10 2.77 -5.41
C ARG A 132 -6.39 3.38 -4.04
N LEU A 133 -5.49 4.23 -3.53
CA LEU A 133 -5.68 4.95 -2.26
C LEU A 133 -6.92 5.86 -2.30
N LEU A 134 -7.21 6.44 -3.48
CA LEU A 134 -8.35 7.33 -3.70
C LEU A 134 -9.67 6.59 -3.93
N LEU A 135 -9.60 5.29 -4.21
CA LEU A 135 -10.75 4.45 -4.56
C LEU A 135 -11.06 3.40 -3.49
N SER A 136 -10.43 3.50 -2.32
CA SER A 136 -10.57 2.53 -1.23
C SER A 136 -11.09 3.19 0.04
N ASP A 137 -12.10 2.58 0.66
CA ASP A 137 -12.64 3.00 1.96
C ASP A 137 -11.87 2.42 3.17
N ALA A 138 -10.78 1.69 2.91
CA ALA A 138 -9.98 1.07 3.94
C ALA A 138 -9.39 2.10 4.89
N LYS A 139 -9.61 1.94 6.19
CA LYS A 139 -9.10 2.83 7.24
C LYS A 139 -7.63 2.59 7.58
N LEU A 140 -7.08 1.43 7.24
CA LEU A 140 -5.67 1.11 7.44
C LEU A 140 -4.97 0.95 6.10
N TRP A 141 -3.90 1.71 5.87
CA TRP A 141 -3.04 1.54 4.71
C TRP A 141 -1.71 0.91 5.11
N LEU A 142 -1.34 -0.15 4.42
CA LEU A 142 -0.06 -0.86 4.55
C LEU A 142 0.72 -0.65 3.25
N LEU A 143 1.73 0.20 3.26
CA LEU A 143 2.41 0.68 2.06
C LEU A 143 3.89 0.25 2.05
N ASP A 144 4.26 -0.62 1.12
CA ASP A 144 5.64 -1.10 1.00
C ASP A 144 6.43 -0.20 0.04
N GLU A 145 7.35 0.59 0.60
CA GLU A 145 8.19 1.56 -0.11
C GLU A 145 7.39 2.49 -1.04
N PRO A 146 6.37 3.20 -0.52
CA PRO A 146 5.42 3.90 -1.38
C PRO A 146 6.04 5.05 -2.19
N PHE A 147 7.13 5.64 -1.72
CA PHE A 147 7.81 6.77 -2.36
C PHE A 147 8.79 6.36 -3.47
N THR A 148 9.11 5.06 -3.58
CA THR A 148 10.05 4.56 -4.61
C THR A 148 9.50 4.81 -6.01
N ALA A 149 10.35 5.28 -6.92
CA ALA A 149 10.07 5.61 -8.31
C ALA A 149 9.10 6.80 -8.51
N LEU A 150 8.85 7.61 -7.49
CA LEU A 150 8.14 8.87 -7.60
C LEU A 150 9.13 10.04 -7.77
N ASP A 151 8.71 11.04 -8.54
CA ASP A 151 9.34 12.35 -8.58
C ASP A 151 8.91 13.21 -7.38
N THR A 152 9.49 14.36 -7.19
CA THR A 152 9.18 15.26 -6.06
C THR A 152 7.70 15.58 -5.99
N ALA A 153 7.04 15.91 -7.10
CA ALA A 153 5.62 16.20 -7.12
C ALA A 153 4.76 14.99 -6.71
N GLY A 154 5.18 13.77 -7.10
CA GLY A 154 4.53 12.54 -6.68
C GLY A 154 4.71 12.25 -5.19
N CYS A 155 5.87 12.56 -4.63
CA CYS A 155 6.11 12.45 -3.18
C CYS A 155 5.24 13.44 -2.41
N ASP A 156 5.22 14.72 -2.81
CA ASP A 156 4.40 15.76 -2.17
C ASP A 156 2.90 15.40 -2.20
N TRP A 157 2.44 14.89 -3.35
CA TRP A 157 1.07 14.42 -3.50
C TRP A 157 0.75 13.27 -2.53
N LEU A 158 1.64 12.26 -2.46
CA LEU A 158 1.42 11.10 -1.59
C LEU A 158 1.43 11.50 -0.11
N GLU A 159 2.32 12.39 0.29
CA GLU A 159 2.35 12.93 1.66
C GLU A 159 1.05 13.67 2.02
N ALA A 160 0.54 14.50 1.11
CA ALA A 160 -0.74 15.18 1.30
C ALA A 160 -1.88 14.17 1.44
N CYS A 161 -1.92 13.14 0.58
CA CYS A 161 -2.93 12.07 0.62
C CYS A 161 -2.87 11.28 1.95
N VAL A 162 -1.67 10.96 2.45
CA VAL A 162 -1.48 10.30 3.75
C VAL A 162 -1.99 11.18 4.89
N ARG A 163 -1.65 12.47 4.89
CA ARG A 163 -2.13 13.42 5.93
C ARG A 163 -3.65 13.55 5.94
N GLU A 164 -4.27 13.64 4.77
CA GLU A 164 -5.72 13.69 4.64
C GLU A 164 -6.39 12.42 5.16
N HIS A 165 -5.88 11.25 4.77
CA HIS A 165 -6.39 9.96 5.23
C HIS A 165 -6.33 9.82 6.75
N VAL A 166 -5.19 10.16 7.35
CA VAL A 166 -4.98 10.10 8.80
C VAL A 166 -5.84 11.12 9.52
N GLY A 167 -5.96 12.35 8.99
CA GLY A 167 -6.87 13.38 9.49
C GLY A 167 -8.34 12.96 9.42
N GLY A 168 -8.72 12.11 8.46
CA GLY A 168 -10.05 11.49 8.33
C GLY A 168 -10.28 10.25 9.21
N GLY A 169 -9.39 9.99 10.18
CA GLY A 169 -9.49 8.87 11.12
C GLY A 169 -8.94 7.55 10.58
N GLY A 170 -8.18 7.58 9.51
CA GLY A 170 -7.39 6.45 9.04
C GLY A 170 -6.07 6.30 9.79
N ALA A 171 -5.28 5.27 9.44
CA ALA A 171 -3.90 5.10 9.86
C ALA A 171 -3.07 4.51 8.73
N VAL A 172 -1.76 4.75 8.78
CA VAL A 172 -0.82 4.30 7.76
C VAL A 172 0.38 3.62 8.40
N ILE A 173 0.75 2.46 7.89
CA ILE A 173 2.06 1.84 8.14
C ILE A 173 2.81 1.80 6.82
N PHE A 174 4.00 2.36 6.76
CA PHE A 174 4.80 2.29 5.55
C PHE A 174 6.26 1.92 5.82
N THR A 175 6.88 1.26 4.84
CA THR A 175 8.30 0.95 4.90
C THR A 175 9.10 2.01 4.14
N SER A 176 10.31 2.30 4.62
CA SER A 176 11.27 3.18 3.94
C SER A 176 12.69 2.68 4.17
N HIS A 177 13.62 3.07 3.28
CA HIS A 177 15.05 2.86 3.43
C HIS A 177 15.74 4.05 4.10
N GLN A 178 15.10 5.21 4.09
CA GLN A 178 15.63 6.47 4.62
C GLN A 178 14.79 6.93 5.83
N ALA A 179 15.48 7.45 6.81
CA ALA A 179 14.86 8.11 7.96
C ALA A 179 14.37 9.51 7.57
#